data_5209cba78ca48eb6a921f741fa7371e2
#
_entry.id   5209cba78ca48eb6a921f741fa7371e2
#
_cell.length_a   1.000
_cell.length_b   1.000
_cell.length_c   1.000
_cell.angle_alpha   90.00
_cell.angle_beta   90.00
_cell.angle_gamma   90.00
#
_symmetry.space_group_name_H-M   'P 1'
#
loop_
_entity.id
_entity.type
_entity.pdbx_description
1 polymer ?
#
loop_
_entity_poly.entity_id
_entity_poly.type
_entity_poly.pdbx_seq_one_letter_code
_entity_poly.pdbx_strand_id
1 'polypeptide(L)'
;MRHFLNQIFDVHGSPALSIALTSLRSHIKYYEGHYKTTMHAMRAVLLELEPQAVDPTNTDQIERSFELAVSKSLQYSRTARQDRLAHTNATPRAILVQTKVFIRNPDVVAEVLLRASGICEHCNRKAPFLRAKDRSPYLEVHHKRQLANGGKDTVENAIALCTNCHREAHYG
;
A
#
# COMPACT_ATOMS: atom_id res chain seq x y z
N MET A 1 -4.66 6.98 -27.84
CA MET A 1 -4.88 5.98 -26.77
C MET A 1 -4.71 6.59 -25.36
N ARG A 2 -3.49 7.01 -24.96
CA ARG A 2 -3.22 7.59 -23.62
C ARG A 2 -4.16 8.76 -23.27
N HIS A 3 -4.30 9.74 -24.14
CA HIS A 3 -5.20 10.88 -23.93
C HIS A 3 -6.64 10.47 -23.66
N PHE A 4 -7.15 9.50 -24.41
CA PHE A 4 -8.50 8.96 -24.25
C PHE A 4 -8.69 8.25 -22.90
N LEU A 5 -7.72 7.42 -22.47
CA LEU A 5 -7.78 6.74 -21.19
C LEU A 5 -7.67 7.72 -20.00
N ASN A 6 -6.86 8.76 -20.11
CA ASN A 6 -6.80 9.81 -19.10
C ASN A 6 -8.13 10.58 -19.01
N GLN A 7 -8.77 10.89 -20.15
CA GLN A 7 -10.09 11.51 -20.14
C GLN A 7 -11.14 10.61 -19.46
N ILE A 8 -11.11 9.29 -19.68
CA ILE A 8 -12.00 8.35 -18.98
C ILE A 8 -11.78 8.44 -17.48
N PHE A 9 -10.53 8.45 -17.02
CA PHE A 9 -10.20 8.55 -15.60
C PHE A 9 -10.66 9.88 -15.00
N ASP A 10 -10.40 11.01 -15.68
CA ASP A 10 -10.74 12.35 -15.21
C ASP A 10 -12.25 12.58 -15.10
N VAL A 11 -13.04 11.95 -15.99
CA VAL A 11 -14.51 12.13 -16.04
C VAL A 11 -15.25 11.09 -15.20
N HIS A 12 -14.81 9.83 -15.23
CA HIS A 12 -15.56 8.69 -14.70
C HIS A 12 -14.85 7.95 -13.55
N GLY A 13 -13.60 8.32 -13.24
CA GLY A 13 -12.81 7.72 -12.15
C GLY A 13 -12.25 6.34 -12.41
N SER A 14 -11.67 5.75 -11.37
CA SER A 14 -10.94 4.48 -11.41
C SER A 14 -11.73 3.26 -11.90
N PRO A 15 -13.03 3.08 -11.58
CA PRO A 15 -13.79 1.92 -12.07
C PRO A 15 -13.93 1.90 -13.58
N ALA A 16 -14.22 3.05 -14.20
CA ALA A 16 -14.34 3.15 -15.67
C ALA A 16 -12.98 2.95 -16.36
N LEU A 17 -11.90 3.48 -15.78
CA LEU A 17 -10.55 3.24 -16.24
C LEU A 17 -10.19 1.74 -16.15
N SER A 18 -10.57 1.05 -15.09
CA SER A 18 -10.33 -0.39 -14.91
C SER A 18 -10.98 -1.21 -16.02
N ILE A 19 -12.24 -0.88 -16.40
CA ILE A 19 -12.96 -1.53 -17.51
C ILE A 19 -12.23 -1.25 -18.83
N ALA A 20 -11.81 -0.01 -19.07
CA ALA A 20 -11.12 0.36 -20.30
C ALA A 20 -9.75 -0.35 -20.43
N LEU A 21 -9.00 -0.49 -19.33
CA LEU A 21 -7.74 -1.21 -19.30
C LEU A 21 -7.92 -2.72 -19.49
N THR A 22 -9.00 -3.31 -18.98
CA THR A 22 -9.36 -4.71 -19.23
C THR A 22 -9.63 -4.95 -20.72
N SER A 23 -10.37 -4.05 -21.37
CA SER A 23 -10.61 -4.10 -22.80
C SER A 23 -9.31 -3.96 -23.59
N LEU A 24 -8.43 -3.04 -23.19
CA LEU A 24 -7.12 -2.85 -23.83
C LEU A 24 -6.23 -4.10 -23.72
N ARG A 25 -6.20 -4.77 -22.57
CA ARG A 25 -5.47 -6.04 -22.38
C ARG A 25 -5.98 -7.12 -23.34
N SER A 26 -7.30 -7.27 -23.46
CA SER A 26 -7.92 -8.24 -24.36
C SER A 26 -7.56 -7.95 -25.82
N HIS A 27 -7.56 -6.66 -26.21
CA HIS A 27 -7.18 -6.22 -27.54
C HIS A 27 -5.70 -6.50 -27.84
N ILE A 28 -4.80 -6.19 -26.92
CA ILE A 28 -3.37 -6.50 -27.02
C ILE A 28 -3.17 -8.00 -27.24
N LYS A 29 -3.82 -8.85 -26.43
CA LYS A 29 -3.72 -10.31 -26.53
C LYS A 29 -4.18 -10.84 -27.88
N TYR A 30 -5.27 -10.30 -28.42
CA TYR A 30 -5.83 -10.71 -29.71
C TYR A 30 -4.90 -10.38 -30.88
N TYR A 31 -4.27 -9.19 -30.87
CA TYR A 31 -3.45 -8.70 -31.99
C TYR A 31 -1.95 -8.93 -31.84
N GLU A 32 -1.51 -9.56 -30.77
CA GLU A 32 -0.09 -9.69 -30.42
C GLU A 32 0.78 -10.35 -31.51
N GLY A 33 0.20 -11.25 -32.29
CA GLY A 33 0.88 -11.92 -33.39
C GLY A 33 1.04 -11.10 -34.68
N HIS A 34 0.28 -10.02 -34.84
CA HIS A 34 0.14 -9.32 -36.13
C HIS A 34 0.76 -7.90 -36.16
N TYR A 35 0.86 -7.21 -35.01
CA TYR A 35 1.22 -5.81 -34.94
C TYR A 35 2.17 -5.49 -33.79
N LYS A 36 3.38 -6.08 -33.80
CA LYS A 36 4.34 -6.00 -32.68
C LYS A 36 4.64 -4.56 -32.21
N THR A 37 4.87 -3.61 -33.12
CA THR A 37 5.25 -2.23 -32.75
C THR A 37 4.08 -1.47 -32.08
N THR A 38 2.88 -1.58 -32.62
CA THR A 38 1.68 -0.94 -32.06
C THR A 38 1.33 -1.56 -30.70
N MET A 39 1.47 -2.87 -30.57
CA MET A 39 1.23 -3.55 -29.29
C MET A 39 2.25 -3.15 -28.22
N HIS A 40 3.49 -2.88 -28.60
CA HIS A 40 4.49 -2.39 -27.64
C HIS A 40 4.10 -1.03 -27.04
N ALA A 41 3.67 -0.09 -27.87
CA ALA A 41 3.17 1.20 -27.41
C ALA A 41 1.91 1.08 -26.52
N MET A 42 0.97 0.21 -26.87
CA MET A 42 -0.22 -0.07 -26.07
C MET A 42 0.10 -0.69 -24.72
N ARG A 43 1.09 -1.59 -24.66
CA ARG A 43 1.58 -2.18 -23.41
C ARG A 43 2.24 -1.14 -22.51
N ALA A 44 3.01 -0.21 -23.07
CA ALA A 44 3.61 0.87 -22.30
C ALA A 44 2.54 1.76 -21.64
N VAL A 45 1.49 2.13 -22.39
CA VAL A 45 0.35 2.88 -21.86
C VAL A 45 -0.40 2.08 -20.77
N LEU A 46 -0.62 0.78 -20.99
CA LEU A 46 -1.26 -0.09 -20.02
C LEU A 46 -0.48 -0.13 -18.70
N LEU A 47 0.84 -0.34 -18.77
CA LEU A 47 1.72 -0.39 -17.59
C LEU A 47 1.74 0.93 -16.80
N GLU A 48 1.59 2.06 -17.49
CA GLU A 48 1.57 3.37 -16.86
C GLU A 48 0.24 3.65 -16.15
N LEU A 49 -0.88 3.23 -16.73
CA LEU A 49 -2.22 3.57 -16.24
C LEU A 49 -2.83 2.50 -15.33
N GLU A 50 -2.33 1.26 -15.33
CA GLU A 50 -2.80 0.20 -14.43
C GLU A 50 -2.82 0.61 -12.95
N PRO A 51 -1.79 1.28 -12.40
CA PRO A 51 -1.82 1.72 -11.01
C PRO A 51 -2.89 2.78 -10.71
N GLN A 52 -3.38 3.50 -11.75
CA GLN A 52 -4.41 4.53 -11.61
C GLN A 52 -5.82 3.93 -11.58
N ALA A 53 -5.98 2.70 -12.05
CA ALA A 53 -7.25 1.97 -12.06
C ALA A 53 -7.60 1.32 -10.71
N VAL A 54 -6.79 1.55 -9.69
CA VAL A 54 -7.04 1.08 -8.31
C VAL A 54 -8.13 1.96 -7.69
N ASP A 55 -9.07 1.32 -6.98
CA ASP A 55 -10.07 2.06 -6.20
C ASP A 55 -9.37 2.92 -5.14
N PRO A 56 -9.44 4.26 -5.26
CA PRO A 56 -8.74 5.16 -4.34
C PRO A 56 -9.32 5.12 -2.91
N THR A 57 -10.45 4.45 -2.69
CA THR A 57 -11.06 4.29 -1.36
C THR A 57 -10.48 3.11 -0.58
N ASN A 58 -9.71 2.23 -1.23
CA ASN A 58 -9.17 1.02 -0.64
C ASN A 58 -7.63 1.06 -0.58
N THR A 59 -7.10 1.46 0.59
CA THR A 59 -5.65 1.53 0.83
C THR A 59 -4.93 0.20 0.66
N ASP A 60 -5.54 -0.91 1.07
CA ASP A 60 -4.95 -2.25 0.93
C ASP A 60 -4.81 -2.66 -0.54
N GLN A 61 -5.74 -2.20 -1.37
CA GLN A 61 -5.70 -2.45 -2.80
C GLN A 61 -4.59 -1.63 -3.48
N ILE A 62 -4.38 -0.39 -3.01
CA ILE A 62 -3.29 0.47 -3.48
C ILE A 62 -1.94 -0.15 -3.12
N GLU A 63 -1.76 -0.57 -1.87
CA GLU A 63 -0.51 -1.21 -1.41
C GLU A 63 -0.21 -2.50 -2.19
N ARG A 64 -1.19 -3.40 -2.32
CA ARG A 64 -1.03 -4.65 -3.10
C ARG A 64 -0.67 -4.38 -4.56
N SER A 65 -1.32 -3.40 -5.18
CA SER A 65 -1.02 -3.04 -6.57
C SER A 65 0.41 -2.49 -6.72
N PHE A 66 0.85 -1.71 -5.76
CA PHE A 66 2.21 -1.19 -5.72
C PHE A 66 3.24 -2.29 -5.53
N GLU A 67 3.03 -3.23 -4.60
CA GLU A 67 3.91 -4.39 -4.38
C GLU A 67 4.03 -5.26 -5.63
N LEU A 68 2.92 -5.54 -6.31
CA LEU A 68 2.93 -6.25 -7.58
C LEU A 68 3.71 -5.49 -8.66
N ALA A 69 3.56 -4.17 -8.72
CA ALA A 69 4.31 -3.34 -9.66
C ALA A 69 5.81 -3.33 -9.36
N VAL A 70 6.19 -3.31 -8.09
CA VAL A 70 7.59 -3.43 -7.65
C VAL A 70 8.16 -4.80 -8.02
N SER A 71 7.46 -5.89 -7.70
CA SER A 71 7.86 -7.26 -8.07
C SER A 71 8.10 -7.39 -9.57
N LYS A 72 7.20 -6.85 -10.37
CA LYS A 72 7.32 -6.84 -11.83
C LYS A 72 8.51 -5.99 -12.29
N SER A 73 8.74 -4.84 -11.66
CA SER A 73 9.86 -3.96 -11.97
C SER A 73 11.21 -4.61 -11.66
N LEU A 74 11.30 -5.42 -10.61
CA LEU A 74 12.51 -6.17 -10.25
C LEU A 74 12.91 -7.22 -11.30
N GLN A 75 11.95 -7.72 -12.09
CA GLN A 75 12.21 -8.69 -13.18
C GLN A 75 12.84 -8.03 -14.43
N TYR A 76 12.77 -6.72 -14.57
CA TYR A 76 13.40 -6.00 -15.68
C TYR A 76 14.91 -5.78 -15.42
N SER A 77 15.68 -5.61 -16.50
CA SER A 77 17.08 -5.21 -16.40
C SER A 77 17.24 -3.83 -15.75
N ARG A 78 18.41 -3.58 -15.17
CA ARG A 78 18.75 -2.26 -14.61
C ARG A 78 18.62 -1.15 -15.66
N THR A 79 19.11 -1.41 -16.87
CA THR A 79 19.04 -0.46 -17.99
C THR A 79 17.61 -0.08 -18.32
N ALA A 80 16.72 -1.07 -18.44
CA ALA A 80 15.29 -0.81 -18.72
C ALA A 80 14.60 -0.04 -17.59
N ARG A 81 14.98 -0.24 -16.31
CA ARG A 81 14.47 0.58 -15.21
C ARG A 81 14.99 2.02 -15.27
N GLN A 82 16.29 2.20 -15.52
CA GLN A 82 16.91 3.53 -15.64
C GLN A 82 16.29 4.34 -16.79
N ASP A 83 16.07 3.71 -17.93
CA ASP A 83 15.43 4.35 -19.08
C ASP A 83 14.01 4.84 -18.74
N ARG A 84 13.19 4.02 -18.11
CA ARG A 84 11.86 4.45 -17.64
C ARG A 84 11.93 5.61 -16.64
N LEU A 85 12.86 5.54 -15.68
CA LEU A 85 13.05 6.61 -14.69
C LEU A 85 13.44 7.94 -15.33
N ALA A 86 14.29 7.91 -16.37
CA ALA A 86 14.69 9.12 -17.09
C ALA A 86 13.51 9.84 -17.79
N HIS A 87 12.45 9.10 -18.12
CA HIS A 87 11.27 9.63 -18.81
C HIS A 87 10.03 9.79 -17.91
N THR A 88 10.18 9.48 -16.63
CA THR A 88 9.05 9.55 -15.66
C THR A 88 9.05 10.91 -14.96
N ASN A 89 7.85 11.46 -14.74
CA ASN A 89 7.71 12.64 -13.88
C ASN A 89 8.15 12.28 -12.44
N ALA A 90 9.12 13.03 -11.91
CA ALA A 90 9.65 12.82 -10.57
C ALA A 90 8.65 13.19 -9.46
N THR A 91 7.61 13.97 -9.77
CA THR A 91 6.59 14.35 -8.78
C THR A 91 5.49 13.28 -8.70
N PRO A 92 5.36 12.60 -7.57
CA PRO A 92 4.32 11.58 -7.41
C PRO A 92 2.93 12.23 -7.38
N ARG A 93 1.95 11.53 -7.92
CA ARG A 93 0.55 11.92 -7.84
C ARG A 93 0.02 11.63 -6.43
N ALA A 94 -0.63 12.60 -5.81
CA ALA A 94 -1.38 12.41 -4.58
C ALA A 94 -2.82 11.96 -4.88
N ILE A 95 -3.36 11.06 -4.05
CA ILE A 95 -4.76 10.66 -4.04
C ILE A 95 -5.31 10.83 -2.64
N LEU A 96 -6.57 11.22 -2.53
CA LEU A 96 -7.29 11.27 -1.26
C LEU A 96 -7.99 9.92 -1.05
N VAL A 97 -7.80 9.35 0.14
CA VAL A 97 -8.44 8.10 0.53
C VAL A 97 -9.31 8.34 1.77
N GLN A 98 -10.47 7.68 1.80
CA GLN A 98 -11.28 7.62 3.02
C GLN A 98 -10.95 6.33 3.75
N THR A 99 -10.59 6.44 5.04
CA THR A 99 -10.30 5.28 5.88
C THR A 99 -11.14 5.29 7.14
N LYS A 100 -11.57 4.11 7.58
CA LYS A 100 -12.25 3.94 8.85
C LYS A 100 -11.22 3.90 9.97
N VAL A 101 -11.31 4.84 10.90
CA VAL A 101 -10.46 4.91 12.09
C VAL A 101 -11.27 4.50 13.31
N PHE A 102 -10.69 3.65 14.17
CA PHE A 102 -11.28 3.28 15.44
C PHE A 102 -10.77 4.22 16.53
N ILE A 103 -11.68 4.86 17.25
CA ILE A 103 -11.37 5.65 18.45
C ILE A 103 -11.10 4.66 19.57
N ARG A 104 -9.82 4.55 19.96
CA ARG A 104 -9.38 3.61 21.00
C ARG A 104 -9.51 4.22 22.38
N ASN A 105 -9.73 3.38 23.40
CA ASN A 105 -9.71 3.80 24.79
C ASN A 105 -8.28 4.14 25.24
N PRO A 106 -8.00 5.38 25.68
CA PRO A 106 -6.67 5.78 26.11
C PRO A 106 -6.17 5.01 27.33
N ASP A 107 -7.07 4.58 28.23
CA ASP A 107 -6.68 3.81 29.41
C ASP A 107 -6.17 2.42 29.05
N VAL A 108 -6.76 1.77 28.05
CA VAL A 108 -6.24 0.48 27.52
C VAL A 108 -4.82 0.66 27.00
N VAL A 109 -4.56 1.73 26.24
CA VAL A 109 -3.22 2.02 25.73
C VAL A 109 -2.23 2.30 26.86
N ALA A 110 -2.64 3.08 27.86
CA ALA A 110 -1.79 3.41 29.01
C ALA A 110 -1.43 2.15 29.83
N GLU A 111 -2.41 1.35 30.18
CA GLU A 111 -2.19 0.09 30.95
C GLU A 111 -1.27 -0.88 30.22
N VAL A 112 -1.44 -1.05 28.90
CA VAL A 112 -0.59 -1.93 28.09
C VAL A 112 0.85 -1.42 28.06
N LEU A 113 1.07 -0.11 27.91
CA LEU A 113 2.42 0.47 27.91
C LEU A 113 3.08 0.44 29.28
N LEU A 114 2.32 0.65 30.35
CA LEU A 114 2.79 0.52 31.74
C LEU A 114 3.20 -0.91 32.05
N ARG A 115 2.34 -1.89 31.69
CA ARG A 115 2.61 -3.33 31.84
C ARG A 115 3.91 -3.73 31.12
N ALA A 116 4.10 -3.25 29.91
CA ALA A 116 5.27 -3.55 29.09
C ALA A 116 6.56 -2.92 29.64
N SER A 117 6.46 -1.83 30.39
CA SER A 117 7.60 -1.16 31.04
C SER A 117 8.80 -0.88 30.10
N GLY A 118 8.49 -0.51 28.85
CA GLY A 118 9.50 -0.22 27.83
C GLY A 118 10.13 -1.45 27.17
N ILE A 119 9.60 -2.64 27.42
CA ILE A 119 10.05 -3.90 26.82
C ILE A 119 8.99 -4.42 25.85
N CYS A 120 9.40 -4.80 24.65
CA CYS A 120 8.51 -5.44 23.68
C CYS A 120 8.00 -6.78 24.21
N GLU A 121 6.70 -6.95 24.35
CA GLU A 121 6.08 -8.16 24.92
C GLU A 121 6.15 -9.39 23.98
N HIS A 122 6.61 -9.23 22.74
CA HIS A 122 6.85 -10.33 21.80
C HIS A 122 8.30 -10.79 21.82
N CYS A 123 9.26 -9.90 21.54
CA CYS A 123 10.67 -10.29 21.44
C CYS A 123 11.49 -10.06 22.71
N ASN A 124 10.90 -9.56 23.77
CA ASN A 124 11.51 -9.27 25.08
C ASN A 124 12.73 -8.32 25.02
N ARG A 125 12.84 -7.51 23.95
CA ARG A 125 13.88 -6.49 23.81
C ARG A 125 13.35 -5.12 24.24
N LYS A 126 14.26 -4.26 24.71
CA LYS A 126 13.93 -2.86 25.00
C LYS A 126 13.38 -2.16 23.76
N ALA A 127 12.54 -1.17 23.99
CA ALA A 127 12.07 -0.27 22.95
C ALA A 127 13.25 0.27 22.12
N PRO A 128 13.11 0.35 20.78
CA PRO A 128 14.23 0.69 19.89
C PRO A 128 14.75 2.11 20.09
N PHE A 129 13.92 3.01 20.58
CA PHE A 129 14.28 4.40 20.89
C PHE A 129 13.33 5.02 21.90
N LEU A 130 13.72 6.19 22.41
CA LEU A 130 12.89 7.01 23.28
C LEU A 130 12.22 8.12 22.46
N ARG A 131 10.94 8.39 22.74
CA ARG A 131 10.20 9.49 22.10
C ARG A 131 10.91 10.84 22.35
N ALA A 132 11.01 11.66 21.32
CA ALA A 132 11.61 12.99 21.46
C ALA A 132 10.78 13.90 22.39
N LYS A 133 9.45 13.74 22.39
CA LYS A 133 8.50 14.57 23.12
C LYS A 133 8.65 14.49 24.65
N ASP A 134 8.76 13.28 25.19
CA ASP A 134 8.65 13.02 26.63
C ASP A 134 9.65 11.99 27.14
N ARG A 135 10.58 11.53 26.28
CA ARG A 135 11.61 10.54 26.59
C ARG A 135 11.04 9.17 27.01
N SER A 136 9.77 8.92 26.81
CA SER A 136 9.17 7.60 27.04
C SER A 136 9.65 6.56 26.03
N PRO A 137 9.74 5.26 26.38
CA PRO A 137 10.08 4.20 25.45
C PRO A 137 9.05 4.10 24.30
N TYR A 138 9.53 3.99 23.06
CA TYR A 138 8.65 3.85 21.92
C TYR A 138 8.23 2.39 21.72
N LEU A 139 7.01 2.08 22.12
CA LEU A 139 6.30 0.87 21.76
C LEU A 139 4.96 1.23 21.12
N GLU A 140 4.45 0.33 20.29
CA GLU A 140 3.15 0.43 19.61
C GLU A 140 2.19 -0.60 20.21
N VAL A 141 0.98 -0.14 20.57
CA VAL A 141 -0.06 -1.04 21.09
C VAL A 141 -0.79 -1.69 19.93
N HIS A 142 -0.67 -2.98 19.82
CA HIS A 142 -1.28 -3.84 18.81
C HIS A 142 -2.41 -4.67 19.42
N HIS A 143 -3.55 -4.80 18.70
CA HIS A 143 -4.63 -5.69 19.11
C HIS A 143 -4.42 -7.08 18.52
N LYS A 144 -4.28 -8.10 19.37
CA LYS A 144 -4.09 -9.52 18.98
C LYS A 144 -5.17 -9.97 17.98
N ARG A 145 -6.44 -9.64 18.27
CA ARG A 145 -7.52 -9.66 17.29
C ARG A 145 -7.80 -8.24 16.88
N GLN A 146 -7.57 -7.92 15.63
CA GLN A 146 -7.72 -6.57 15.07
C GLN A 146 -9.14 -6.02 15.29
N LEU A 147 -9.25 -4.73 15.60
CA LEU A 147 -10.54 -4.05 15.79
C LEU A 147 -11.41 -4.12 14.51
N ALA A 148 -10.80 -4.05 13.34
CA ALA A 148 -11.48 -4.20 12.06
C ALA A 148 -12.15 -5.58 11.89
N ASN A 149 -11.61 -6.62 12.58
CA ASN A 149 -12.09 -7.99 12.56
C ASN A 149 -12.94 -8.33 13.80
N GLY A 150 -13.54 -7.31 14.42
CA GLY A 150 -14.40 -7.46 15.60
C GLY A 150 -13.65 -7.73 16.90
N GLY A 151 -12.36 -7.43 16.97
CA GLY A 151 -11.59 -7.43 18.21
C GLY A 151 -12.12 -6.39 19.18
N LYS A 152 -12.03 -6.66 20.49
CA LYS A 152 -12.40 -5.72 21.54
C LYS A 152 -11.20 -4.83 21.89
N ASP A 153 -11.47 -3.57 22.24
CA ASP A 153 -10.47 -2.65 22.74
C ASP A 153 -10.32 -2.84 24.25
N THR A 154 -9.55 -3.86 24.64
CA THR A 154 -9.29 -4.24 26.03
C THR A 154 -7.81 -4.60 26.24
N VAL A 155 -7.35 -4.52 27.50
CA VAL A 155 -5.96 -4.81 27.89
C VAL A 155 -5.57 -6.26 27.53
N GLU A 156 -6.50 -7.21 27.67
CA GLU A 156 -6.27 -8.62 27.35
C GLU A 156 -6.06 -8.87 25.84
N ASN A 157 -6.78 -8.10 25.02
CA ASN A 157 -6.67 -8.18 23.56
C ASN A 157 -5.54 -7.32 23.00
N ALA A 158 -4.82 -6.58 23.84
CA ALA A 158 -3.77 -5.66 23.41
C ALA A 158 -2.39 -6.07 23.93
N ILE A 159 -1.35 -5.77 23.15
CA ILE A 159 0.05 -6.11 23.43
C ILE A 159 0.95 -4.94 22.97
N ALA A 160 2.00 -4.64 23.74
CA ALA A 160 2.98 -3.63 23.39
C ALA A 160 4.14 -4.22 22.57
N LEU A 161 4.30 -3.75 21.35
CA LEU A 161 5.29 -4.27 20.41
C LEU A 161 6.33 -3.20 20.01
N CYS A 162 7.55 -3.62 19.76
CA CYS A 162 8.48 -2.78 19.01
C CYS A 162 8.05 -2.70 17.52
N THR A 163 8.55 -1.70 16.81
CA THR A 163 8.17 -1.45 15.41
C THR A 163 8.35 -2.68 14.50
N ASN A 164 9.42 -3.46 14.69
CA ASN A 164 9.67 -4.65 13.89
C ASN A 164 8.63 -5.75 14.17
N CYS A 165 8.39 -6.07 15.45
CA CYS A 165 7.38 -7.07 15.82
C CYS A 165 5.96 -6.62 15.44
N HIS A 166 5.68 -5.31 15.48
CA HIS A 166 4.39 -4.78 15.04
C HIS A 166 4.20 -4.95 13.52
N ARG A 167 5.25 -4.68 12.73
CA ARG A 167 5.22 -4.95 11.28
C ARG A 167 5.10 -6.43 10.97
N GLU A 168 5.84 -7.27 11.67
CA GLU A 168 5.75 -8.74 11.54
C GLU A 168 4.32 -9.23 11.83
N ALA A 169 3.65 -8.71 12.86
CA ALA A 169 2.26 -9.07 13.20
C ALA A 169 1.23 -8.69 12.10
N HIS A 170 1.58 -7.77 11.20
CA HIS A 170 0.72 -7.37 10.09
C HIS A 170 1.06 -8.04 8.77
N TYR A 171 2.32 -8.43 8.55
CA TYR A 171 2.83 -8.85 7.23
C TYR A 171 3.61 -10.18 7.24
N GLY A 172 3.88 -10.75 8.42
CA GLY A 172 4.58 -12.02 8.60
C GLY A 172 3.72 -13.27 8.54
#